data_7f23be21bb339a7aafc2b6270e696a59
#
_entry.id   7f23be21bb339a7aafc2b6270e696a59
#
_cell.length_a   1.000
_cell.length_b   1.000
_cell.length_c   1.000
_cell.angle_alpha   90.00
_cell.angle_beta   90.00
_cell.angle_gamma   90.00
#
_symmetry.space_group_name_H-M   'P 1'
#
loop_
_entity.id
_entity.type
_entity.pdbx_description
1 polymer ?
#
loop_
_entity_poly.entity_id
_entity_poly.type
_entity_poly.pdbx_seq_one_letter_code
_entity_poly.pdbx_strand_id
1 'polypeptide(L)'
;WQGKVIADFNFELPAHAHGKKDAVRCTYEYASFMKKATEHIQPSKEAYPEGLEVHFPIQTWSDDFSIAIAGIPSSVNEFSDGEFMETHYHSQFDNEDFYDEPVYRFHHNLYGKLVLAFDHTAVVPMDFERLFAAVEDSVEKALCEKTQANETNLLERLKKAKELGHQLYDQIQKINETYKNLLEAGKYEEAKAMAAEYAALNSSLLYIFRKEQDYFVRLNWHDDVLFPQQGVGENLKVIYKALGCLKEDDPEGALEAVYEIDNNRYAFLFDREVFRYFTEYVLNQPADRLKWGYGRIIHHENLYDLVVSLKEKNKLQKAGERPDLEEEYKILLQAANAQEQCYRDDIDYMASSVEKLLAAMEGCVQKQ
;
A
#
# COMPACT_ATOMS: atom_id res chain seq x y z
N TRP A 1 -11.30 5.43 18.59
CA TRP A 1 -11.85 5.51 17.22
C TRP A 1 -11.89 4.15 16.54
N GLN A 2 -10.87 3.33 16.81
CA GLN A 2 -10.80 1.98 16.23
C GLN A 2 -12.08 1.18 16.56
N GLY A 3 -12.63 0.51 15.54
CA GLY A 3 -13.88 -0.27 15.66
C GLY A 3 -15.17 0.56 15.74
N LYS A 4 -15.09 1.89 15.53
CA LYS A 4 -16.26 2.80 15.54
C LYS A 4 -16.33 3.69 14.31
N VAL A 5 -15.18 4.16 13.79
CA VAL A 5 -15.11 4.97 12.57
C VAL A 5 -15.09 4.04 11.40
N ILE A 6 -16.06 4.18 10.51
CA ILE A 6 -16.26 3.28 9.37
C ILE A 6 -15.53 3.76 8.12
N ALA A 7 -15.27 5.05 7.99
CA ALA A 7 -14.57 5.61 6.84
C ALA A 7 -13.86 6.91 7.22
N ASP A 8 -12.74 7.15 6.60
CA ASP A 8 -12.08 8.42 6.47
C ASP A 8 -12.19 8.92 5.02
N PHE A 9 -12.51 10.18 4.86
CA PHE A 9 -12.57 10.85 3.57
C PHE A 9 -11.65 12.06 3.60
N ASN A 10 -10.52 11.95 2.95
CA ASN A 10 -9.61 13.07 2.76
C ASN A 10 -9.97 13.81 1.46
N PHE A 11 -10.72 14.90 1.58
CA PHE A 11 -11.17 15.71 0.44
C PHE A 11 -10.21 16.87 0.21
N GLU A 12 -9.10 16.59 -0.46
CA GLU A 12 -8.07 17.58 -0.74
C GLU A 12 -8.32 18.33 -2.05
N LEU A 13 -7.78 19.54 -2.13
CA LEU A 13 -7.71 20.38 -3.33
C LEU A 13 -9.01 20.39 -4.21
N PRO A 14 -10.18 20.65 -3.62
CA PRO A 14 -11.44 20.43 -4.33
C PRO A 14 -11.69 21.40 -5.48
N ALA A 15 -10.88 22.45 -5.60
CA ALA A 15 -11.09 23.54 -6.57
C ALA A 15 -10.06 23.55 -7.71
N HIS A 16 -9.19 22.56 -7.79
CA HIS A 16 -8.13 22.47 -8.80
C HIS A 16 -8.35 21.31 -9.75
N ALA A 17 -8.17 21.53 -11.05
CA ALA A 17 -8.16 20.45 -12.02
C ALA A 17 -6.87 19.62 -11.90
N HIS A 18 -7.03 18.32 -11.71
CA HIS A 18 -5.96 17.35 -11.58
C HIS A 18 -5.75 16.57 -12.88
N GLY A 19 -5.51 17.28 -13.98
CA GLY A 19 -5.37 16.68 -15.30
C GLY A 19 -6.70 16.57 -16.03
N LYS A 20 -6.83 15.57 -16.92
CA LYS A 20 -8.02 15.38 -17.77
C LYS A 20 -9.03 14.37 -17.22
N LYS A 21 -8.59 13.57 -16.27
CA LYS A 21 -9.38 12.53 -15.61
C LYS A 21 -9.23 12.70 -14.11
N ASP A 22 -10.33 12.58 -13.39
CA ASP A 22 -10.34 12.57 -11.93
C ASP A 22 -10.30 11.14 -11.39
N ALA A 23 -9.84 10.97 -10.17
CA ALA A 23 -9.85 9.68 -9.50
C ALA A 23 -10.12 9.80 -8.00
N VAL A 24 -10.80 8.79 -7.47
CA VAL A 24 -10.91 8.54 -6.03
C VAL A 24 -10.04 7.34 -5.72
N ARG A 25 -9.07 7.51 -4.84
CA ARG A 25 -8.23 6.43 -4.34
C ARG A 25 -8.75 5.94 -2.99
N CYS A 26 -8.77 4.63 -2.77
CA CYS A 26 -9.28 4.05 -1.53
C CYS A 26 -8.50 2.79 -1.13
N THR A 27 -8.75 2.29 0.08
CA THR A 27 -8.27 0.97 0.50
C THR A 27 -8.83 -0.14 -0.38
N TYR A 28 -8.15 -1.29 -0.47
CA TYR A 28 -8.59 -2.42 -1.29
C TYR A 28 -10.05 -2.81 -1.01
N GLU A 29 -10.41 -2.88 0.26
CA GLU A 29 -11.70 -3.38 0.75
C GLU A 29 -12.87 -2.49 0.34
N TYR A 30 -12.61 -1.21 0.07
CA TYR A 30 -13.65 -0.28 -0.40
C TYR A 30 -13.73 -0.16 -1.92
N ALA A 31 -12.80 -0.75 -2.67
CA ALA A 31 -12.74 -0.57 -4.12
C ALA A 31 -14.04 -0.96 -4.86
N SER A 32 -14.66 -2.09 -4.49
CA SER A 32 -15.92 -2.54 -5.09
C SER A 32 -17.09 -1.60 -4.76
N PHE A 33 -17.18 -1.15 -3.51
CA PHE A 33 -18.22 -0.20 -3.09
C PHE A 33 -18.04 1.16 -3.76
N MET A 34 -16.82 1.71 -3.79
CA MET A 34 -16.52 2.98 -4.44
C MET A 34 -16.81 2.96 -5.93
N LYS A 35 -16.44 1.90 -6.65
CA LYS A 35 -16.80 1.73 -8.06
C LYS A 35 -18.31 1.79 -8.27
N LYS A 36 -19.09 1.11 -7.44
CA LYS A 36 -20.55 1.12 -7.49
C LYS A 36 -21.12 2.50 -7.13
N ALA A 37 -20.59 3.15 -6.10
CA ALA A 37 -21.05 4.48 -5.65
C ALA A 37 -20.76 5.57 -6.69
N THR A 38 -19.70 5.43 -7.48
CA THR A 38 -19.29 6.41 -8.49
C THR A 38 -19.79 6.10 -9.91
N GLU A 39 -20.36 4.92 -10.15
CA GLU A 39 -20.77 4.44 -11.50
C GLU A 39 -21.62 5.44 -12.29
N HIS A 40 -22.50 6.15 -11.60
CA HIS A 40 -23.40 7.14 -12.21
C HIS A 40 -22.96 8.60 -11.97
N ILE A 41 -21.73 8.81 -11.49
CA ILE A 41 -21.16 10.14 -11.30
C ILE A 41 -20.26 10.45 -12.47
N GLN A 42 -20.71 11.33 -13.34
CA GLN A 42 -19.95 11.76 -14.51
C GLN A 42 -19.57 13.24 -14.37
N PRO A 43 -18.27 13.57 -14.45
CA PRO A 43 -17.86 14.98 -14.53
C PRO A 43 -18.31 15.61 -15.84
N SER A 44 -18.44 16.94 -15.82
CA SER A 44 -18.61 17.68 -17.08
C SER A 44 -17.32 17.61 -17.91
N LYS A 45 -17.45 17.83 -19.23
CA LYS A 45 -16.28 17.92 -20.11
C LYS A 45 -15.36 19.11 -19.82
N GLU A 46 -15.90 20.11 -19.14
CA GLU A 46 -15.15 21.29 -18.71
C GLU A 46 -14.30 20.99 -17.48
N ALA A 47 -14.78 20.12 -16.56
CA ALA A 47 -14.02 19.71 -15.40
C ALA A 47 -13.02 18.58 -15.76
N TYR A 48 -13.54 17.41 -16.13
CA TYR A 48 -12.73 16.23 -16.42
C TYR A 48 -13.25 15.52 -17.68
N PRO A 49 -12.72 15.85 -18.87
CA PRO A 49 -13.22 15.33 -20.15
C PRO A 49 -13.06 13.82 -20.32
N GLU A 50 -12.14 13.18 -19.60
CA GLU A 50 -11.85 11.74 -19.65
C GLU A 50 -12.53 10.93 -18.54
N GLY A 51 -13.32 11.61 -17.66
CA GLY A 51 -14.16 10.92 -16.68
C GLY A 51 -13.58 10.81 -15.28
N LEU A 52 -14.11 9.84 -14.52
CA LEU A 52 -13.74 9.52 -13.13
C LEU A 52 -13.36 8.06 -13.01
N GLU A 53 -12.30 7.77 -12.26
CA GLU A 53 -11.84 6.41 -11.95
C GLU A 53 -11.77 6.14 -10.45
N VAL A 54 -11.65 4.86 -10.09
CA VAL A 54 -11.38 4.41 -8.71
C VAL A 54 -10.07 3.66 -8.70
N HIS A 55 -9.10 4.19 -7.95
CA HIS A 55 -7.78 3.61 -7.76
C HIS A 55 -7.62 2.99 -6.37
N PHE A 56 -6.75 2.04 -6.24
CA PHE A 56 -6.35 1.40 -4.98
C PHE A 56 -4.98 0.71 -5.15
N PRO A 57 -4.22 0.50 -4.08
CA PRO A 57 -4.47 0.89 -2.69
C PRO A 57 -4.23 2.38 -2.41
N ILE A 58 -4.47 2.78 -1.17
CA ILE A 58 -4.01 4.05 -0.61
C ILE A 58 -2.49 4.09 -0.67
N GLN A 59 -1.92 5.26 -0.98
CA GLN A 59 -0.49 5.53 -1.07
C GLN A 59 -0.02 6.42 0.09
N THR A 60 1.29 6.58 0.24
CA THR A 60 1.91 7.29 1.37
C THR A 60 1.90 8.81 1.28
N TRP A 61 1.56 9.36 0.12
CA TRP A 61 1.69 10.78 -0.18
C TRP A 61 0.67 11.71 0.52
N SER A 62 -0.34 11.16 1.21
CA SER A 62 -1.39 11.91 1.88
C SER A 62 -1.73 11.34 3.26
N ASP A 63 -2.47 12.10 4.07
CA ASP A 63 -2.80 11.81 5.48
C ASP A 63 -3.61 10.52 5.67
N ASP A 64 -4.44 10.19 4.70
CA ASP A 64 -5.31 9.01 4.70
C ASP A 64 -4.55 7.69 4.83
N PHE A 65 -3.29 7.61 4.36
CA PHE A 65 -2.45 6.44 4.59
C PHE A 65 -2.22 6.19 6.08
N SER A 66 -1.90 7.25 6.83
CA SER A 66 -1.68 7.16 8.28
C SER A 66 -2.93 6.70 9.03
N ILE A 67 -4.09 7.11 8.56
CA ILE A 67 -5.40 6.73 9.11
C ILE A 67 -5.75 5.29 8.73
N ALA A 68 -5.49 4.88 7.48
CA ALA A 68 -5.71 3.51 7.01
C ALA A 68 -4.89 2.50 7.80
N ILE A 69 -3.57 2.70 7.97
CA ILE A 69 -2.71 1.79 8.73
C ILE A 69 -3.00 1.77 10.23
N ALA A 70 -3.72 2.78 10.75
CA ALA A 70 -4.25 2.76 12.12
C ALA A 70 -5.54 1.91 12.25
N GLY A 71 -6.10 1.40 11.14
CA GLY A 71 -7.25 0.50 11.10
C GLY A 71 -8.59 1.20 10.83
N ILE A 72 -8.57 2.35 10.17
CA ILE A 72 -9.76 3.05 9.70
C ILE A 72 -9.69 3.08 8.16
N PRO A 73 -10.62 2.43 7.44
CA PRO A 73 -10.63 2.44 5.99
C PRO A 73 -10.72 3.86 5.44
N SER A 74 -9.88 4.19 4.48
CA SER A 74 -9.70 5.56 4.03
C SER A 74 -9.89 5.70 2.53
N SER A 75 -10.22 6.92 2.11
CA SER A 75 -10.23 7.34 0.71
C SER A 75 -9.82 8.79 0.57
N VAL A 76 -9.24 9.11 -0.58
CA VAL A 76 -8.77 10.44 -0.94
C VAL A 76 -9.13 10.70 -2.40
N ASN A 77 -9.39 11.95 -2.77
CA ASN A 77 -9.35 12.32 -4.18
C ASN A 77 -7.90 12.37 -4.65
N GLU A 78 -7.62 11.79 -5.79
CA GLU A 78 -6.29 11.78 -6.37
C GLU A 78 -6.01 13.10 -7.07
N PHE A 79 -4.79 13.59 -6.96
CA PHE A 79 -4.32 14.77 -7.68
C PHE A 79 -2.96 14.47 -8.30
N SER A 80 -2.67 15.10 -9.41
CA SER A 80 -1.43 14.90 -10.16
C SER A 80 -0.50 16.10 -10.00
N ASP A 81 0.75 15.86 -10.33
CA ASP A 81 1.74 16.93 -10.50
C ASP A 81 1.28 17.93 -11.58
N GLY A 82 1.60 19.21 -11.36
CA GLY A 82 1.26 20.27 -12.28
C GLY A 82 1.73 21.62 -11.77
N GLU A 83 1.48 22.66 -12.54
CA GLU A 83 1.96 24.00 -12.24
C GLU A 83 1.55 24.49 -10.84
N PHE A 84 0.32 24.14 -10.39
CA PHE A 84 -0.12 24.46 -9.04
C PHE A 84 0.76 23.81 -7.96
N MET A 85 1.07 22.52 -8.10
CA MET A 85 1.90 21.78 -7.15
C MET A 85 3.32 22.34 -7.07
N GLU A 86 3.86 22.79 -8.20
CA GLU A 86 5.22 23.33 -8.28
C GLU A 86 5.34 24.77 -7.77
N THR A 87 4.30 25.56 -7.89
CA THR A 87 4.37 27.02 -7.69
C THR A 87 3.54 27.56 -6.53
N HIS A 88 2.44 26.92 -6.17
CA HIS A 88 1.46 27.42 -5.19
C HIS A 88 1.27 26.51 -3.98
N TYR A 89 1.21 25.19 -4.19
CA TYR A 89 0.91 24.22 -3.15
C TYR A 89 1.91 24.31 -1.98
N HIS A 90 1.39 24.31 -0.74
CA HIS A 90 2.16 24.44 0.49
C HIS A 90 3.06 25.69 0.56
N SER A 91 2.69 26.76 -0.11
CA SER A 91 3.46 28.00 -0.14
C SER A 91 2.60 29.23 0.24
N GLN A 92 3.27 30.36 0.42
CA GLN A 92 2.56 31.65 0.61
C GLN A 92 1.84 32.15 -0.64
N PHE A 93 2.02 31.49 -1.78
CA PHE A 93 1.39 31.83 -3.05
C PHE A 93 0.13 31.01 -3.31
N ASP A 94 -0.26 30.12 -2.38
CA ASP A 94 -1.52 29.38 -2.47
C ASP A 94 -2.69 30.35 -2.32
N ASN A 95 -3.31 30.66 -3.43
CA ASN A 95 -4.36 31.67 -3.59
C ASN A 95 -5.42 31.20 -4.62
N GLU A 96 -6.24 32.12 -5.15
CA GLU A 96 -7.35 31.82 -6.06
C GLU A 96 -6.92 31.67 -7.54
N ASP A 97 -5.63 31.80 -7.90
CA ASP A 97 -5.17 31.81 -9.29
C ASP A 97 -5.49 30.50 -10.04
N PHE A 98 -5.56 29.38 -9.31
CA PHE A 98 -5.88 28.06 -9.85
C PHE A 98 -7.33 27.60 -9.55
N TYR A 99 -8.19 28.48 -9.08
CA TYR A 99 -9.59 28.13 -8.83
C TYR A 99 -10.32 27.81 -10.12
N ASP A 100 -10.92 26.62 -10.19
CA ASP A 100 -11.71 26.12 -11.32
C ASP A 100 -13.13 25.80 -10.85
N GLU A 101 -14.10 26.64 -11.22
CA GLU A 101 -15.49 26.49 -10.79
C GLU A 101 -16.15 25.18 -11.25
N PRO A 102 -16.02 24.72 -12.50
CA PRO A 102 -16.49 23.41 -12.95
C PRO A 102 -15.95 22.25 -12.12
N VAL A 103 -14.65 22.26 -11.79
CA VAL A 103 -14.00 21.25 -10.95
C VAL A 103 -14.53 21.30 -9.53
N TYR A 104 -14.59 22.48 -8.92
CA TYR A 104 -15.12 22.66 -7.58
C TYR A 104 -16.56 22.15 -7.44
N ARG A 105 -17.43 22.48 -8.38
CA ARG A 105 -18.82 22.00 -8.41
C ARG A 105 -18.91 20.49 -8.55
N PHE A 106 -18.05 19.91 -9.39
CA PHE A 106 -17.99 18.46 -9.57
C PHE A 106 -17.56 17.76 -8.27
N HIS A 107 -16.46 18.19 -7.65
CA HIS A 107 -15.97 17.60 -6.41
C HIS A 107 -16.97 17.77 -5.26
N HIS A 108 -17.60 18.92 -5.14
CA HIS A 108 -18.63 19.13 -4.13
C HIS A 108 -19.78 18.12 -4.26
N ASN A 109 -20.23 17.86 -5.48
CA ASN A 109 -21.25 16.84 -5.75
C ASN A 109 -20.75 15.42 -5.51
N LEU A 110 -19.52 15.10 -5.94
CA LEU A 110 -18.89 13.79 -5.74
C LEU A 110 -18.77 13.47 -4.24
N TYR A 111 -18.19 14.37 -3.47
CA TYR A 111 -17.96 14.16 -2.03
C TYR A 111 -19.28 14.03 -1.27
N GLY A 112 -20.27 14.88 -1.56
CA GLY A 112 -21.60 14.76 -0.97
C GLY A 112 -22.25 13.41 -1.26
N LYS A 113 -22.15 12.90 -2.49
CA LYS A 113 -22.68 11.59 -2.87
C LYS A 113 -21.94 10.43 -2.21
N LEU A 114 -20.62 10.51 -2.07
CA LEU A 114 -19.83 9.48 -1.37
C LEU A 114 -20.23 9.39 0.11
N VAL A 115 -20.33 10.53 0.80
CA VAL A 115 -20.79 10.56 2.20
C VAL A 115 -22.19 9.96 2.33
N LEU A 116 -23.13 10.34 1.46
CA LEU A 116 -24.49 9.78 1.48
C LEU A 116 -24.51 8.29 1.14
N ALA A 117 -23.63 7.81 0.26
CA ALA A 117 -23.52 6.38 -0.05
C ALA A 117 -23.16 5.57 1.19
N PHE A 118 -22.24 6.06 2.03
CA PHE A 118 -21.89 5.42 3.30
C PHE A 118 -22.99 5.56 4.36
N ASP A 119 -23.67 6.70 4.42
CA ASP A 119 -24.82 6.89 5.34
C ASP A 119 -25.98 5.92 5.05
N HIS A 120 -26.07 5.44 3.81
CA HIS A 120 -27.02 4.42 3.37
C HIS A 120 -26.56 2.97 3.61
N THR A 121 -25.59 2.74 4.49
CA THR A 121 -25.12 1.39 4.86
C THR A 121 -25.36 1.10 6.33
N ALA A 122 -25.98 -0.06 6.63
CA ALA A 122 -26.07 -0.59 8.00
C ALA A 122 -24.78 -1.34 8.39
N VAL A 123 -24.13 -1.95 7.40
CA VAL A 123 -22.89 -2.70 7.57
C VAL A 123 -21.81 -2.09 6.69
N VAL A 124 -20.60 -1.92 7.25
CA VAL A 124 -19.44 -1.40 6.50
C VAL A 124 -19.23 -2.19 5.23
N PRO A 125 -19.16 -1.55 4.04
CA PRO A 125 -19.23 -2.22 2.75
C PRO A 125 -17.87 -2.79 2.30
N MET A 126 -17.22 -3.62 3.13
CA MET A 126 -15.89 -4.17 2.91
C MET A 126 -15.93 -5.41 2.03
N ASP A 127 -15.16 -5.38 0.96
CA ASP A 127 -14.88 -6.49 0.04
C ASP A 127 -13.46 -7.02 0.28
N PHE A 128 -13.30 -7.97 1.18
CA PHE A 128 -12.01 -8.56 1.52
C PHE A 128 -11.38 -9.38 0.40
N GLU A 129 -12.18 -9.84 -0.59
CA GLU A 129 -11.66 -10.54 -1.77
C GLU A 129 -10.59 -9.71 -2.48
N ARG A 130 -10.73 -8.37 -2.50
CA ARG A 130 -9.85 -7.45 -3.22
C ARG A 130 -8.42 -7.48 -2.72
N LEU A 131 -8.23 -7.45 -1.40
CA LEU A 131 -6.90 -7.57 -0.83
C LEU A 131 -6.26 -8.92 -1.17
N PHE A 132 -6.99 -10.02 -0.96
CA PHE A 132 -6.45 -11.35 -1.22
C PHE A 132 -6.13 -11.60 -2.70
N ALA A 133 -6.90 -11.02 -3.61
CA ALA A 133 -6.58 -11.03 -5.04
C ALA A 133 -5.28 -10.26 -5.33
N ALA A 134 -5.12 -9.08 -4.74
CA ALA A 134 -3.90 -8.30 -4.91
C ALA A 134 -2.66 -8.99 -4.31
N VAL A 135 -2.80 -9.66 -3.16
CA VAL A 135 -1.71 -10.49 -2.59
C VAL A 135 -1.35 -11.64 -3.53
N GLU A 136 -2.35 -12.34 -4.11
CA GLU A 136 -2.11 -13.42 -5.07
C GLU A 136 -1.36 -12.93 -6.31
N ASP A 137 -1.80 -11.79 -6.87
CA ASP A 137 -1.18 -11.19 -8.06
C ASP A 137 0.26 -10.71 -7.80
N SER A 138 0.61 -10.40 -6.54
CA SER A 138 1.96 -9.96 -6.15
C SER A 138 2.98 -11.10 -6.03
N VAL A 139 2.55 -12.37 -6.08
CA VAL A 139 3.44 -13.53 -5.91
C VAL A 139 4.21 -13.82 -7.19
N GLU A 140 5.53 -13.66 -7.16
CA GLU A 140 6.40 -13.90 -8.29
C GLU A 140 6.92 -15.35 -8.31
N LYS A 141 6.33 -16.21 -9.13
CA LYS A 141 6.69 -17.64 -9.23
C LYS A 141 8.18 -17.87 -9.47
N ALA A 142 8.82 -17.07 -10.33
CA ALA A 142 10.24 -17.21 -10.61
C ALA A 142 11.13 -16.95 -9.38
N LEU A 143 10.73 -16.02 -8.51
CA LEU A 143 11.42 -15.79 -7.23
C LEU A 143 11.13 -16.92 -6.25
N CYS A 144 9.90 -17.42 -6.17
CA CYS A 144 9.55 -18.56 -5.34
C CYS A 144 10.36 -19.80 -5.72
N GLU A 145 10.45 -20.13 -7.00
CA GLU A 145 11.28 -21.23 -7.50
C GLU A 145 12.76 -21.05 -7.15
N LYS A 146 13.31 -19.85 -7.37
CA LYS A 146 14.71 -19.55 -7.11
C LYS A 146 15.07 -19.59 -5.64
N THR A 147 14.20 -19.07 -4.77
CA THR A 147 14.37 -19.03 -3.32
C THR A 147 13.89 -20.31 -2.61
N GLN A 148 13.18 -21.20 -3.31
CA GLN A 148 12.51 -22.37 -2.76
C GLN A 148 11.42 -22.02 -1.73
N ALA A 149 10.75 -20.88 -1.90
CA ALA A 149 9.62 -20.49 -1.07
C ALA A 149 8.37 -21.36 -1.37
N ASN A 150 7.56 -21.62 -0.36
CA ASN A 150 6.38 -22.49 -0.50
C ASN A 150 5.13 -21.67 -0.88
N GLU A 151 5.10 -21.15 -2.11
CA GLU A 151 3.97 -20.37 -2.61
C GLU A 151 2.68 -21.18 -2.71
N THR A 152 2.74 -22.50 -2.90
CA THR A 152 1.56 -23.35 -3.03
C THR A 152 0.67 -23.25 -1.79
N ASN A 153 1.27 -23.31 -0.59
CA ASN A 153 0.54 -23.17 0.67
C ASN A 153 -0.14 -21.80 0.80
N LEU A 154 0.53 -20.72 0.38
CA LEU A 154 -0.05 -19.37 0.37
C LEU A 154 -1.22 -19.28 -0.61
N LEU A 155 -1.03 -19.73 -1.85
CA LEU A 155 -2.04 -19.65 -2.91
C LEU A 155 -3.32 -20.46 -2.60
N GLU A 156 -3.18 -21.64 -1.98
CA GLU A 156 -4.33 -22.43 -1.54
C GLU A 156 -5.16 -21.71 -0.46
N ARG A 157 -4.49 -21.02 0.48
CA ARG A 157 -5.17 -20.24 1.51
C ARG A 157 -5.80 -18.98 0.96
N LEU A 158 -5.12 -18.27 0.06
CA LEU A 158 -5.65 -17.09 -0.63
C LEU A 158 -6.92 -17.44 -1.43
N LYS A 159 -6.94 -18.59 -2.12
CA LYS A 159 -8.13 -19.05 -2.81
C LYS A 159 -9.34 -19.18 -1.87
N LYS A 160 -9.17 -19.83 -0.72
CA LYS A 160 -10.23 -19.95 0.30
C LYS A 160 -10.66 -18.59 0.85
N ALA A 161 -9.67 -17.71 1.10
CA ALA A 161 -9.94 -16.38 1.64
C ALA A 161 -10.71 -15.51 0.63
N LYS A 162 -10.41 -15.57 -0.65
CA LYS A 162 -11.18 -14.91 -1.70
C LYS A 162 -12.62 -15.41 -1.77
N GLU A 163 -12.81 -16.74 -1.76
CA GLU A 163 -14.14 -17.34 -1.78
C GLU A 163 -15.00 -16.91 -0.58
N LEU A 164 -14.41 -16.90 0.62
CA LEU A 164 -15.09 -16.47 1.85
C LEU A 164 -15.33 -14.95 1.86
N GLY A 165 -14.35 -14.17 1.42
CA GLY A 165 -14.47 -12.69 1.28
C GLY A 165 -15.60 -12.30 0.35
N HIS A 166 -15.71 -12.98 -0.81
CA HIS A 166 -16.81 -12.80 -1.76
C HIS A 166 -18.17 -13.11 -1.13
N GLN A 167 -18.31 -14.27 -0.47
CA GLN A 167 -19.55 -14.64 0.21
C GLN A 167 -19.97 -13.61 1.28
N LEU A 168 -19.02 -13.14 2.07
CA LEU A 168 -19.26 -12.13 3.09
C LEU A 168 -19.70 -10.80 2.47
N TYR A 169 -19.05 -10.38 1.39
CA TYR A 169 -19.42 -9.16 0.68
C TYR A 169 -20.83 -9.23 0.08
N ASP A 170 -21.22 -10.36 -0.52
CA ASP A 170 -22.56 -10.56 -1.02
C ASP A 170 -23.64 -10.45 0.09
N GLN A 171 -23.34 -10.97 1.27
CA GLN A 171 -24.23 -10.82 2.43
C GLN A 171 -24.34 -9.37 2.88
N ILE A 172 -23.20 -8.65 2.98
CA ILE A 172 -23.15 -7.23 3.32
C ILE A 172 -23.98 -6.41 2.33
N GLN A 173 -23.86 -6.69 1.02
CA GLN A 173 -24.65 -5.99 -0.01
C GLN A 173 -26.16 -6.17 0.18
N LYS A 174 -26.63 -7.38 0.48
CA LYS A 174 -28.07 -7.66 0.73
C LYS A 174 -28.58 -6.93 1.98
N ILE A 175 -27.80 -6.90 3.04
CA ILE A 175 -28.14 -6.16 4.28
C ILE A 175 -28.26 -4.66 3.98
N ASN A 176 -27.27 -4.09 3.29
CA ASN A 176 -27.24 -2.67 2.97
C ASN A 176 -28.35 -2.26 1.99
N GLU A 177 -28.70 -3.12 1.04
CA GLU A 177 -29.85 -2.86 0.17
C GLU A 177 -31.17 -2.85 0.95
N THR A 178 -31.34 -3.76 1.89
CA THR A 178 -32.52 -3.77 2.78
C THR A 178 -32.58 -2.50 3.63
N TYR A 179 -31.45 -2.08 4.19
CA TYR A 179 -31.35 -0.87 5.00
C TYR A 179 -31.70 0.38 4.16
N LYS A 180 -31.13 0.49 2.96
CA LYS A 180 -31.42 1.58 2.03
C LYS A 180 -32.91 1.64 1.69
N ASN A 181 -33.56 0.51 1.40
CA ASN A 181 -34.97 0.44 1.10
C ASN A 181 -35.85 0.89 2.30
N LEU A 182 -35.44 0.62 3.54
CA LEU A 182 -36.11 1.15 4.72
C LEU A 182 -36.02 2.68 4.80
N LEU A 183 -34.84 3.24 4.54
CA LEU A 183 -34.64 4.70 4.54
C LEU A 183 -35.49 5.37 3.44
N GLU A 184 -35.49 4.84 2.23
CA GLU A 184 -36.26 5.34 1.10
C GLU A 184 -37.78 5.25 1.32
N ALA A 185 -38.23 4.24 2.09
CA ALA A 185 -39.63 4.11 2.50
C ALA A 185 -40.01 4.99 3.69
N GLY A 186 -39.09 5.78 4.25
CA GLY A 186 -39.31 6.63 5.42
C GLY A 186 -39.43 5.86 6.76
N LYS A 187 -39.01 4.59 6.78
CA LYS A 187 -39.09 3.68 7.95
C LYS A 187 -37.85 3.83 8.85
N TYR A 188 -37.62 5.05 9.33
CA TYR A 188 -36.37 5.40 10.03
C TYR A 188 -36.15 4.61 11.35
N GLU A 189 -37.22 4.31 12.11
CA GLU A 189 -37.08 3.53 13.36
C GLU A 189 -36.72 2.07 13.08
N GLU A 190 -37.27 1.47 12.01
CA GLU A 190 -36.90 0.12 11.56
C GLU A 190 -35.43 0.10 11.06
N ALA A 191 -35.02 1.09 10.28
CA ALA A 191 -33.64 1.23 9.82
C ALA A 191 -32.65 1.39 10.99
N LYS A 192 -32.97 2.23 11.97
CA LYS A 192 -32.15 2.43 13.16
C LYS A 192 -32.02 1.15 14.01
N ALA A 193 -33.10 0.39 14.17
CA ALA A 193 -33.07 -0.90 14.85
C ALA A 193 -32.17 -1.89 14.12
N MET A 194 -32.29 -1.97 12.78
CA MET A 194 -31.43 -2.80 11.93
C MET A 194 -29.96 -2.43 12.05
N ALA A 195 -29.61 -1.14 11.97
CA ALA A 195 -28.22 -0.70 12.14
C ALA A 195 -27.63 -1.07 13.50
N ALA A 196 -28.45 -0.99 14.57
CA ALA A 196 -28.05 -1.39 15.92
C ALA A 196 -27.79 -2.90 16.03
N GLU A 197 -28.56 -3.73 15.32
CA GLU A 197 -28.39 -5.19 15.29
C GLU A 197 -27.02 -5.57 14.69
N TYR A 198 -26.56 -4.86 13.66
CA TYR A 198 -25.29 -5.13 13.00
C TYR A 198 -24.07 -4.43 13.61
N ALA A 199 -24.19 -3.72 14.73
CA ALA A 199 -23.07 -3.00 15.35
C ALA A 199 -21.91 -3.93 15.74
N ALA A 200 -22.21 -5.15 16.21
CA ALA A 200 -21.17 -6.14 16.54
C ALA A 200 -20.45 -6.69 15.28
N LEU A 201 -21.18 -6.87 14.18
CA LEU A 201 -20.59 -7.25 12.90
C LEU A 201 -19.66 -6.16 12.39
N ASN A 202 -20.08 -4.90 12.39
CA ASN A 202 -19.26 -3.76 12.02
C ASN A 202 -17.93 -3.71 12.80
N SER A 203 -18.00 -3.91 14.12
CA SER A 203 -16.80 -3.96 14.94
C SER A 203 -15.86 -5.11 14.56
N SER A 204 -16.43 -6.27 14.20
CA SER A 204 -15.64 -7.44 13.74
C SER A 204 -14.97 -7.18 12.38
N LEU A 205 -15.70 -6.59 11.41
CA LEU A 205 -15.16 -6.26 10.09
C LEU A 205 -14.04 -5.22 10.17
N LEU A 206 -14.22 -4.16 10.97
CA LEU A 206 -13.17 -3.16 11.21
C LEU A 206 -11.95 -3.76 11.92
N TYR A 207 -12.14 -4.74 12.79
CA TYR A 207 -11.04 -5.47 13.41
C TYR A 207 -10.26 -6.31 12.36
N ILE A 208 -10.97 -6.98 11.44
CA ILE A 208 -10.33 -7.73 10.34
C ILE A 208 -9.53 -6.78 9.48
N PHE A 209 -10.12 -5.69 9.01
CA PHE A 209 -9.43 -4.65 8.23
C PHE A 209 -8.14 -4.18 8.92
N ARG A 210 -8.20 -3.85 10.20
CA ARG A 210 -7.01 -3.45 10.96
C ARG A 210 -5.94 -4.54 10.94
N LYS A 211 -6.33 -5.82 11.05
CA LYS A 211 -5.37 -6.93 10.99
C LYS A 211 -4.76 -7.09 9.61
N GLU A 212 -5.50 -6.82 8.56
CA GLU A 212 -4.98 -6.77 7.19
C GLU A 212 -3.92 -5.70 7.03
N GLN A 213 -4.16 -4.49 7.53
CA GLN A 213 -3.16 -3.42 7.54
C GLN A 213 -1.90 -3.82 8.34
N ASP A 214 -2.07 -4.48 9.50
CA ASP A 214 -0.94 -4.97 10.31
C ASP A 214 -0.14 -6.06 9.60
N TYR A 215 -0.81 -6.95 8.85
CA TYR A 215 -0.17 -8.15 8.27
C TYR A 215 0.41 -7.89 6.87
N PHE A 216 -0.25 -7.10 6.05
CA PHE A 216 0.06 -7.02 4.62
C PHE A 216 0.66 -5.70 4.17
N VAL A 217 0.42 -4.58 4.86
CA VAL A 217 0.96 -3.30 4.42
C VAL A 217 2.41 -3.16 4.88
N ARG A 218 3.32 -3.02 3.92
CA ARG A 218 4.75 -2.70 4.11
C ARG A 218 5.13 -1.52 3.24
N LEU A 219 6.29 -0.97 3.50
CA LEU A 219 6.89 0.12 2.72
C LEU A 219 8.29 -0.28 2.27
N ASN A 220 8.73 0.25 1.14
CA ASN A 220 10.14 0.31 0.79
C ASN A 220 10.73 1.70 1.12
N TRP A 221 12.01 1.90 0.80
CA TRP A 221 12.70 3.18 1.02
C TRP A 221 12.31 4.27 0.01
N HIS A 222 11.47 3.96 -0.96
CA HIS A 222 10.91 4.88 -1.96
C HIS A 222 9.46 5.27 -1.64
N ASP A 223 8.99 4.94 -0.42
CA ASP A 223 7.63 5.20 0.08
C ASP A 223 6.53 4.45 -0.69
N ASP A 224 6.86 3.41 -1.47
CA ASP A 224 5.87 2.56 -2.13
C ASP A 224 5.18 1.64 -1.13
N VAL A 225 3.88 1.47 -1.29
CA VAL A 225 3.05 0.54 -0.50
C VAL A 225 3.14 -0.85 -1.10
N LEU A 226 3.69 -1.79 -0.35
CA LEU A 226 4.04 -3.13 -0.78
C LEU A 226 3.44 -4.21 0.12
N PHE A 227 3.38 -5.45 -0.38
CA PHE A 227 3.20 -6.66 0.43
C PHE A 227 4.55 -7.13 1.02
N PRO A 228 4.53 -7.94 2.12
CA PRO A 228 5.75 -8.29 2.85
C PRO A 228 6.92 -8.77 1.98
N GLN A 229 6.68 -9.69 1.04
CA GLN A 229 7.72 -10.29 0.21
C GLN A 229 8.25 -9.38 -0.91
N GLN A 230 7.53 -8.30 -1.27
CA GLN A 230 7.87 -7.52 -2.45
C GLN A 230 9.17 -6.72 -2.27
N GLY A 231 9.36 -6.06 -1.13
CA GLY A 231 10.60 -5.30 -0.89
C GLY A 231 11.84 -6.18 -0.94
N VAL A 232 11.76 -7.37 -0.33
CA VAL A 232 12.82 -8.39 -0.42
C VAL A 232 13.01 -8.87 -1.86
N GLY A 233 11.91 -9.08 -2.59
CA GLY A 233 11.95 -9.48 -4.00
C GLY A 233 12.64 -8.45 -4.90
N GLU A 234 12.39 -7.16 -4.66
CA GLU A 234 13.07 -6.06 -5.35
C GLU A 234 14.57 -6.06 -5.03
N ASN A 235 14.95 -6.14 -3.76
CA ASN A 235 16.34 -6.21 -3.34
C ASN A 235 17.06 -7.41 -3.97
N LEU A 236 16.45 -8.60 -3.97
CA LEU A 236 17.02 -9.80 -4.57
C LEU A 236 17.32 -9.65 -6.06
N LYS A 237 16.41 -9.08 -6.84
CA LYS A 237 16.63 -8.83 -8.28
C LYS A 237 17.87 -7.99 -8.51
N VAL A 238 18.01 -6.94 -7.71
CA VAL A 238 19.13 -5.99 -7.81
C VAL A 238 20.44 -6.60 -7.31
N ILE A 239 20.42 -7.35 -6.21
CA ILE A 239 21.59 -8.09 -5.70
C ILE A 239 22.09 -9.10 -6.74
N TYR A 240 21.19 -9.83 -7.40
CA TYR A 240 21.59 -10.78 -8.45
C TYR A 240 22.21 -10.07 -9.67
N LYS A 241 21.68 -8.88 -10.04
CA LYS A 241 22.28 -8.04 -11.08
C LYS A 241 23.69 -7.61 -10.69
N ALA A 242 23.89 -7.12 -9.46
CA ALA A 242 25.19 -6.71 -8.95
C ALA A 242 26.20 -7.88 -8.93
N LEU A 243 25.78 -9.07 -8.48
CA LEU A 243 26.59 -10.29 -8.53
C LEU A 243 27.00 -10.67 -9.95
N GLY A 244 26.11 -10.46 -10.92
CA GLY A 244 26.41 -10.63 -12.36
C GLY A 244 27.51 -9.68 -12.83
N CYS A 245 27.37 -8.39 -12.53
CA CYS A 245 28.39 -7.37 -12.86
C CYS A 245 29.77 -7.71 -12.28
N LEU A 246 29.82 -8.13 -10.99
CA LEU A 246 31.10 -8.49 -10.37
C LEU A 246 31.78 -9.71 -11.03
N LYS A 247 31.00 -10.69 -11.53
CA LYS A 247 31.55 -11.84 -12.29
C LYS A 247 32.16 -11.44 -13.62
N GLU A 248 31.68 -10.33 -14.20
CA GLU A 248 32.16 -9.78 -15.47
C GLU A 248 33.25 -8.72 -15.28
N ASP A 249 33.84 -8.64 -14.07
CA ASP A 249 34.82 -7.61 -13.69
C ASP A 249 34.30 -6.17 -13.89
N ASP A 250 32.98 -5.94 -13.63
CA ASP A 250 32.32 -4.62 -13.76
C ASP A 250 31.93 -4.04 -12.37
N PRO A 251 32.83 -3.34 -11.67
CA PRO A 251 32.54 -2.70 -10.40
C PRO A 251 31.60 -1.47 -10.54
N GLU A 252 31.55 -0.83 -11.71
CA GLU A 252 30.64 0.31 -11.96
C GLU A 252 29.19 -0.15 -12.02
N GLY A 253 28.89 -1.15 -12.82
CA GLY A 253 27.55 -1.72 -12.91
C GLY A 253 27.08 -2.34 -11.59
N ALA A 254 28.01 -2.96 -10.83
CA ALA A 254 27.70 -3.47 -9.49
C ALA A 254 27.37 -2.32 -8.51
N LEU A 255 28.13 -1.23 -8.54
CA LEU A 255 27.90 -0.06 -7.69
C LEU A 255 26.55 0.60 -7.98
N GLU A 256 26.22 0.81 -9.27
CA GLU A 256 24.92 1.36 -9.69
C GLU A 256 23.77 0.48 -9.22
N ALA A 257 23.89 -0.84 -9.33
CA ALA A 257 22.89 -1.75 -8.82
C ALA A 257 22.74 -1.65 -7.29
N VAL A 258 23.83 -1.65 -6.52
CA VAL A 258 23.79 -1.56 -5.05
C VAL A 258 23.12 -0.27 -4.58
N TYR A 259 23.19 0.82 -5.33
CA TYR A 259 22.51 2.07 -5.02
C TYR A 259 20.97 1.96 -5.02
N GLU A 260 20.40 0.99 -5.73
CA GLU A 260 18.95 0.76 -5.77
C GLU A 260 18.43 -0.11 -4.62
N ILE A 261 19.34 -0.65 -3.78
CA ILE A 261 18.98 -1.49 -2.62
C ILE A 261 18.74 -0.58 -1.42
N ASP A 262 17.50 -0.50 -0.97
CA ASP A 262 17.11 0.29 0.19
C ASP A 262 17.64 1.74 0.13
N ASN A 263 18.23 2.22 1.22
CA ASN A 263 18.81 3.56 1.29
C ASN A 263 20.33 3.62 1.00
N ASN A 264 20.91 2.57 0.41
CA ASN A 264 22.38 2.50 0.22
C ASN A 264 22.92 3.58 -0.73
N ARG A 265 22.08 4.18 -1.57
CA ARG A 265 22.41 5.36 -2.35
C ARG A 265 22.94 6.51 -1.50
N TYR A 266 22.45 6.65 -0.27
CA TYR A 266 22.91 7.71 0.64
C TYR A 266 24.35 7.51 1.13
N ALA A 267 24.93 6.30 1.02
CA ALA A 267 26.35 6.08 1.29
C ALA A 267 27.26 6.85 0.30
N PHE A 268 26.73 7.33 -0.80
CA PHE A 268 27.43 8.25 -1.70
C PHE A 268 27.53 9.69 -1.13
N LEU A 269 26.48 10.13 -0.42
CA LEU A 269 26.31 11.52 0.02
C LEU A 269 26.82 11.75 1.45
N PHE A 270 26.75 10.73 2.29
CA PHE A 270 26.99 10.86 3.72
C PHE A 270 28.18 9.99 4.16
N ASP A 271 28.86 10.41 5.23
CA ASP A 271 29.85 9.56 5.90
C ASP A 271 29.16 8.42 6.68
N ARG A 272 29.98 7.46 7.15
CA ARG A 272 29.49 6.28 7.85
C ARG A 272 28.67 6.62 9.11
N GLU A 273 29.06 7.62 9.87
CA GLU A 273 28.40 7.98 11.12
C GLU A 273 27.01 8.52 10.87
N VAL A 274 26.88 9.42 9.89
CA VAL A 274 25.59 9.99 9.48
C VAL A 274 24.69 8.93 8.86
N PHE A 275 25.21 8.10 7.95
CA PHE A 275 24.44 7.02 7.35
C PHE A 275 23.91 6.02 8.39
N ARG A 276 24.78 5.60 9.31
CA ARG A 276 24.43 4.72 10.43
C ARG A 276 23.34 5.34 11.31
N TYR A 277 23.42 6.62 11.60
CA TYR A 277 22.41 7.30 12.41
C TYR A 277 21.01 7.20 11.78
N PHE A 278 20.85 7.48 10.49
CA PHE A 278 19.57 7.35 9.80
C PHE A 278 19.06 5.90 9.81
N THR A 279 19.94 4.96 9.49
CA THR A 279 19.57 3.55 9.41
C THR A 279 19.15 3.00 10.77
N GLU A 280 19.98 3.21 11.81
CA GLU A 280 19.69 2.74 13.17
C GLU A 280 18.46 3.41 13.77
N TYR A 281 18.26 4.70 13.50
CA TYR A 281 17.05 5.39 13.95
C TYR A 281 15.77 4.76 13.41
N VAL A 282 15.78 4.38 12.15
CA VAL A 282 14.63 3.72 11.51
C VAL A 282 14.44 2.29 12.03
N LEU A 283 15.52 1.49 12.08
CA LEU A 283 15.47 0.07 12.40
C LEU A 283 15.25 -0.21 13.89
N ASN A 284 15.78 0.63 14.77
CA ASN A 284 15.70 0.47 16.22
C ASN A 284 14.47 1.14 16.85
N GLN A 285 13.35 1.21 16.12
CA GLN A 285 12.11 1.72 16.67
C GLN A 285 11.54 0.79 17.76
N PRO A 286 10.91 1.35 18.81
CA PRO A 286 10.16 0.52 19.76
C PRO A 286 9.09 -0.33 19.07
N ALA A 287 8.85 -1.55 19.58
CA ALA A 287 7.94 -2.51 18.97
C ALA A 287 6.50 -1.99 18.75
N ASP A 288 6.05 -1.04 19.58
CA ASP A 288 4.75 -0.39 19.43
C ASP A 288 4.70 0.64 18.28
N ARG A 289 5.87 1.09 17.80
CA ARG A 289 6.02 2.01 16.66
C ARG A 289 6.35 1.32 15.35
N LEU A 290 6.78 0.05 15.38
CA LEU A 290 7.14 -0.70 14.17
C LEU A 290 6.00 -0.87 13.15
N LYS A 291 4.76 -0.62 13.57
CA LYS A 291 3.57 -0.66 12.69
C LYS A 291 3.24 0.67 12.04
N TRP A 292 4.02 1.71 12.30
CA TRP A 292 3.76 3.06 11.89
C TRP A 292 4.88 3.59 10.99
N GLY A 293 4.52 4.21 9.86
CA GLY A 293 5.49 4.83 8.97
C GLY A 293 6.66 3.92 8.61
N TYR A 294 7.87 4.39 8.74
CA TYR A 294 9.10 3.65 8.44
C TYR A 294 9.30 2.35 9.24
N GLY A 295 8.59 2.16 10.35
CA GLY A 295 8.55 0.87 11.04
C GLY A 295 7.93 -0.27 10.21
N ARG A 296 7.36 0.03 9.04
CA ARG A 296 6.86 -0.95 8.07
C ARG A 296 7.89 -1.34 7.02
N ILE A 297 9.06 -0.70 6.98
CA ILE A 297 10.22 -1.14 6.19
C ILE A 297 10.88 -2.28 6.95
N ILE A 298 10.93 -3.45 6.32
CA ILE A 298 11.50 -4.67 6.90
C ILE A 298 12.62 -5.20 6.01
N HIS A 299 13.48 -6.03 6.60
CA HIS A 299 14.59 -6.71 5.90
C HIS A 299 15.58 -5.77 5.21
N HIS A 300 15.86 -4.63 5.85
CA HIS A 300 16.82 -3.64 5.35
C HIS A 300 18.25 -4.20 5.27
N GLU A 301 18.93 -3.96 4.14
CA GLU A 301 20.33 -4.31 3.94
C GLU A 301 21.24 -3.08 4.04
N ASN A 302 22.10 -3.06 5.03
CA ASN A 302 23.13 -2.02 5.17
C ASN A 302 24.40 -2.43 4.41
N LEU A 303 24.57 -1.88 3.22
CA LEU A 303 25.72 -2.15 2.33
C LEU A 303 26.70 -0.96 2.23
N TYR A 304 26.73 -0.07 3.24
CA TYR A 304 27.58 1.12 3.23
C TYR A 304 29.04 0.81 2.89
N ASP A 305 29.63 -0.18 3.55
CA ASP A 305 31.05 -0.54 3.34
C ASP A 305 31.30 -1.10 1.96
N LEU A 306 30.35 -1.87 1.43
CA LEU A 306 30.40 -2.38 0.07
C LEU A 306 30.35 -1.23 -0.96
N VAL A 307 29.47 -0.24 -0.76
CA VAL A 307 29.41 0.96 -1.60
C VAL A 307 30.74 1.71 -1.63
N VAL A 308 31.34 1.91 -0.44
CA VAL A 308 32.65 2.59 -0.33
C VAL A 308 33.74 1.80 -1.07
N SER A 309 33.79 0.48 -0.88
CA SER A 309 34.77 -0.38 -1.55
C SER A 309 34.57 -0.38 -3.06
N LEU A 310 33.35 -0.56 -3.57
CA LEU A 310 33.06 -0.54 -5.01
C LEU A 310 33.42 0.81 -5.65
N LYS A 311 33.22 1.94 -4.96
CA LYS A 311 33.68 3.26 -5.43
C LYS A 311 35.19 3.32 -5.63
N GLU A 312 35.95 2.76 -4.71
CA GLU A 312 37.42 2.72 -4.83
C GLU A 312 37.85 1.78 -5.96
N LYS A 313 37.26 0.59 -6.05
CA LYS A 313 37.54 -0.39 -7.13
C LYS A 313 37.22 0.19 -8.51
N ASN A 314 36.10 0.91 -8.63
CA ASN A 314 35.74 1.58 -9.88
C ASN A 314 36.76 2.69 -10.28
N LYS A 315 37.29 3.43 -9.29
CA LYS A 315 38.36 4.43 -9.55
C LYS A 315 39.64 3.75 -10.05
N LEU A 316 40.05 2.63 -9.46
CA LEU A 316 41.22 1.86 -9.87
C LEU A 316 41.03 1.34 -11.31
N GLN A 317 39.88 0.78 -11.62
CA GLN A 317 39.56 0.29 -12.95
C GLN A 317 39.61 1.42 -14.02
N LYS A 318 39.04 2.59 -13.69
CA LYS A 318 39.11 3.78 -14.58
C LYS A 318 40.55 4.33 -14.76
N ALA A 319 41.43 4.04 -13.81
CA ALA A 319 42.86 4.35 -13.93
C ALA A 319 43.64 3.30 -14.72
N GLY A 320 42.99 2.24 -15.24
CA GLY A 320 43.57 1.17 -16.02
C GLY A 320 44.13 0.01 -15.20
N GLU A 321 43.81 -0.04 -13.89
CA GLU A 321 44.16 -1.16 -13.03
C GLU A 321 43.06 -2.24 -13.07
N ARG A 322 43.40 -3.47 -12.70
CA ARG A 322 42.42 -4.56 -12.56
C ARG A 322 42.22 -4.86 -11.07
N PRO A 323 41.20 -4.30 -10.44
CA PRO A 323 40.94 -4.55 -9.01
C PRO A 323 40.48 -5.99 -8.78
N ASP A 324 40.86 -6.55 -7.65
CA ASP A 324 40.28 -7.80 -7.16
C ASP A 324 38.90 -7.51 -6.54
N LEU A 325 37.87 -8.23 -6.98
CA LEU A 325 36.46 -8.04 -6.59
C LEU A 325 35.90 -9.24 -5.75
N GLU A 326 36.79 -10.15 -5.32
CA GLU A 326 36.36 -11.39 -4.66
C GLU A 326 35.67 -11.12 -3.32
N GLU A 327 36.13 -10.13 -2.56
CA GLU A 327 35.55 -9.79 -1.25
C GLU A 327 34.17 -9.13 -1.42
N GLU A 328 34.00 -8.22 -2.37
CA GLU A 328 32.74 -7.58 -2.70
C GLU A 328 31.70 -8.61 -3.16
N TYR A 329 32.15 -9.58 -3.97
CA TYR A 329 31.31 -10.70 -4.39
C TYR A 329 30.83 -11.55 -3.21
N LYS A 330 31.70 -11.85 -2.25
CA LYS A 330 31.33 -12.63 -1.05
C LYS A 330 30.31 -11.88 -0.17
N ILE A 331 30.49 -10.59 0.01
CA ILE A 331 29.55 -9.75 0.77
C ILE A 331 28.17 -9.77 0.10
N LEU A 332 28.09 -9.54 -1.20
CA LEU A 332 26.82 -9.60 -1.93
C LEU A 332 26.16 -10.99 -1.92
N LEU A 333 26.98 -12.05 -2.00
CA LEU A 333 26.47 -13.42 -1.92
C LEU A 333 25.88 -13.72 -0.52
N GLN A 334 26.47 -13.20 0.53
CA GLN A 334 25.92 -13.32 1.89
C GLN A 334 24.60 -12.56 2.01
N ALA A 335 24.52 -11.33 1.48
CA ALA A 335 23.30 -10.55 1.43
C ALA A 335 22.20 -11.28 0.62
N ALA A 336 22.54 -11.84 -0.55
CA ALA A 336 21.60 -12.64 -1.32
C ALA A 336 21.01 -13.80 -0.53
N ASN A 337 21.86 -14.60 0.13
CA ASN A 337 21.43 -15.75 0.93
C ASN A 337 20.52 -15.33 2.10
N ALA A 338 20.83 -14.21 2.75
CA ALA A 338 20.00 -13.66 3.83
C ALA A 338 18.63 -13.20 3.29
N GLN A 339 18.60 -12.45 2.19
CA GLN A 339 17.37 -11.98 1.57
C GLN A 339 16.52 -13.13 0.99
N GLU A 340 17.14 -14.19 0.45
CA GLU A 340 16.41 -15.40 0.06
C GLU A 340 15.71 -16.06 1.24
N GLN A 341 16.34 -16.09 2.42
CA GLN A 341 15.70 -16.60 3.64
C GLN A 341 14.54 -15.69 4.06
N CYS A 342 14.74 -14.37 4.06
CA CYS A 342 13.67 -13.41 4.36
C CYS A 342 12.47 -13.56 3.40
N TYR A 343 12.71 -13.78 2.12
CA TYR A 343 11.64 -14.02 1.14
C TYR A 343 10.82 -15.27 1.46
N ARG A 344 11.48 -16.38 1.84
CA ARG A 344 10.78 -17.60 2.30
C ARG A 344 9.94 -17.34 3.54
N ASP A 345 10.54 -16.67 4.51
CA ASP A 345 9.90 -16.35 5.79
C ASP A 345 8.66 -15.45 5.59
N ASP A 346 8.73 -14.50 4.66
CA ASP A 346 7.61 -13.62 4.32
C ASP A 346 6.47 -14.37 3.61
N ILE A 347 6.77 -15.30 2.71
CA ILE A 347 5.74 -16.16 2.08
C ILE A 347 5.04 -17.01 3.16
N ASP A 348 5.77 -17.60 4.08
CA ASP A 348 5.20 -18.39 5.18
C ASP A 348 4.42 -17.50 6.17
N TYR A 349 4.93 -16.30 6.46
CA TYR A 349 4.25 -15.32 7.29
C TYR A 349 2.91 -14.90 6.67
N MET A 350 2.87 -14.62 5.37
CA MET A 350 1.62 -14.27 4.67
C MET A 350 0.63 -15.44 4.70
N ALA A 351 1.07 -16.68 4.44
CA ALA A 351 0.22 -17.85 4.52
C ALA A 351 -0.42 -18.03 5.92
N SER A 352 0.38 -17.84 6.98
CA SER A 352 -0.08 -17.87 8.37
C SER A 352 -1.04 -16.71 8.69
N SER A 353 -0.81 -15.54 8.11
CA SER A 353 -1.66 -14.35 8.30
C SER A 353 -3.02 -14.52 7.62
N VAL A 354 -3.04 -15.07 6.41
CA VAL A 354 -4.30 -15.41 5.71
C VAL A 354 -5.13 -16.41 6.53
N GLU A 355 -4.50 -17.42 7.15
CA GLU A 355 -5.22 -18.39 7.99
C GLU A 355 -5.91 -17.73 9.19
N LYS A 356 -5.24 -16.77 9.84
CA LYS A 356 -5.82 -16.02 10.96
C LYS A 356 -7.01 -15.15 10.52
N LEU A 357 -6.92 -14.56 9.33
CA LEU A 357 -8.01 -13.76 8.76
C LEU A 357 -9.19 -14.64 8.33
N LEU A 358 -8.93 -15.82 7.74
CA LEU A 358 -9.97 -16.81 7.44
C LEU A 358 -10.79 -17.15 8.68
N ALA A 359 -10.13 -17.51 9.78
CA ALA A 359 -10.81 -17.83 11.04
C ALA A 359 -11.65 -16.65 11.58
N ALA A 360 -11.17 -15.41 11.40
CA ALA A 360 -11.92 -14.22 11.80
C ALA A 360 -13.14 -13.96 10.92
N MET A 361 -13.02 -14.14 9.60
CA MET A 361 -14.13 -13.99 8.65
C MET A 361 -15.20 -15.07 8.83
N GLU A 362 -14.81 -16.34 9.07
CA GLU A 362 -15.74 -17.44 9.38
C GLU A 362 -16.61 -17.10 10.59
N GLY A 363 -16.02 -16.46 11.61
CA GLY A 363 -16.75 -15.97 12.80
C GLY A 363 -17.76 -14.86 12.49
N CYS A 364 -17.62 -14.13 11.38
CA CYS A 364 -18.59 -13.14 10.91
C CYS A 364 -19.77 -13.78 10.18
N VAL A 365 -19.54 -14.82 9.38
CA VAL A 365 -20.57 -15.54 8.63
C VAL A 365 -21.48 -16.37 9.56
N GLN A 366 -20.95 -16.98 10.61
CA GLN A 366 -21.68 -17.84 11.53
C GLN A 366 -22.58 -17.08 12.55
N LYS A 367 -22.36 -15.79 12.75
CA LYS A 367 -23.11 -14.97 13.72
C LYS A 367 -24.37 -14.31 13.15
N GLN A 368 -24.68 -14.60 11.90
CA GLN A 368 -25.87 -14.12 11.19
C GLN A 368 -26.93 -15.23 11.10
#